data_3dabdd179f34dc2119eda74c9f7182fd
#
_entry.id   3dabdd179f34dc2119eda74c9f7182fd
#
_cell.length_a   1.000
_cell.length_b   1.000
_cell.length_c   1.000
_cell.angle_alpha   90.00
_cell.angle_beta   90.00
_cell.angle_gamma   90.00
#
_symmetry.space_group_name_H-M   'P 1'
#
loop_
_entity.id
_entity.type
_entity.pdbx_description
1 polymer ?
#
loop_
_entity_poly.entity_id
_entity_poly.type
_entity_poly.pdbx_seq_one_letter_code
_entity_poly.pdbx_strand_id
1 'polypeptide(L)'
;MGQVIDESPTAEPRFKARGVDKHFGPVQALTQVDLDLYPGQITALCGDNGAGKSVLTKCIAGIYEIDHGQFFWEGQPVHVRTPRDAARLGIETVYQDLALADNLDIVQNMFLGRERLRNGFLYEDDMERAASKTLADLRVTTVRSIRQTVASLSGGQRQSVAVAKAVMWNSKLVMLDEPTAALGVVQTKMVLDLVRRLRDRGLAVMMISHNLNDVFEVADRIAVVHLGRMVAQGRASSFDRQSVVDYMTTGASSRSGQQANADGATSGTR
;
A
#
# COMPACT_ATOMS: atom_id res chain seq x y z
N MET A 1 22.99 -2.74 1.61
CA MET A 1 22.25 -3.38 0.52
C MET A 1 21.27 -4.35 1.17
N GLY A 2 19.95 -4.12 1.07
CA GLY A 2 18.95 -5.04 1.62
C GLY A 2 19.03 -6.39 0.92
N GLN A 3 18.74 -7.48 1.64
CA GLN A 3 18.79 -8.82 1.09
C GLN A 3 17.58 -9.01 0.16
N VAL A 4 17.82 -9.14 -1.15
CA VAL A 4 16.79 -9.57 -2.11
C VAL A 4 16.70 -11.10 -1.98
N ILE A 5 15.57 -11.59 -1.44
CA ILE A 5 15.40 -13.01 -1.11
C ILE A 5 14.85 -13.81 -2.31
N ASP A 6 14.55 -13.16 -3.46
CA ASP A 6 13.88 -13.87 -4.55
C ASP A 6 14.23 -13.38 -5.96
N GLU A 7 14.08 -14.29 -6.93
CA GLU A 7 14.11 -14.00 -8.36
C GLU A 7 13.02 -12.99 -8.73
N SER A 8 13.40 -11.99 -9.52
CA SER A 8 12.47 -11.01 -10.05
C SER A 8 11.33 -11.72 -10.79
N PRO A 9 10.06 -11.34 -10.57
CA PRO A 9 8.96 -11.86 -11.39
C PRO A 9 9.25 -11.58 -12.86
N THR A 10 8.74 -12.44 -13.74
CA THR A 10 8.82 -12.26 -15.20
C THR A 10 8.11 -10.98 -15.69
N ALA A 11 7.25 -10.37 -14.87
CA ALA A 11 6.54 -9.12 -15.16
C ALA A 11 7.38 -7.91 -14.70
N GLU A 12 7.38 -6.84 -15.52
CA GLU A 12 7.96 -5.57 -15.10
C GLU A 12 7.16 -4.93 -13.96
N PRO A 13 7.84 -4.36 -12.93
CA PRO A 13 7.18 -3.60 -11.90
C PRO A 13 6.45 -2.39 -12.48
N ARG A 14 5.25 -2.11 -11.98
CA ARG A 14 4.52 -0.90 -12.32
C ARG A 14 5.15 0.35 -11.72
N PHE A 15 5.64 0.22 -10.49
CA PHE A 15 6.35 1.27 -9.77
C PHE A 15 7.67 0.73 -9.25
N LYS A 16 8.75 1.50 -9.41
CA LYS A 16 10.06 1.24 -8.81
C LYS A 16 10.54 2.48 -8.06
N ALA A 17 11.06 2.28 -6.87
CA ALA A 17 11.89 3.26 -6.16
C ALA A 17 13.34 2.75 -6.17
N ARG A 18 14.30 3.63 -6.41
CA ARG A 18 15.74 3.28 -6.42
C ARG A 18 16.54 4.33 -5.68
N GLY A 19 17.28 3.86 -4.67
CA GLY A 19 18.19 4.68 -3.88
C GLY A 19 17.51 5.86 -3.20
N VAL A 20 16.27 5.70 -2.72
CA VAL A 20 15.48 6.83 -2.20
C VAL A 20 15.96 7.22 -0.82
N ASP A 21 16.34 8.50 -0.69
CA ASP A 21 16.69 9.16 0.56
C ASP A 21 15.66 10.23 0.93
N LYS A 22 15.39 10.39 2.23
CA LYS A 22 14.56 11.47 2.79
C LYS A 22 15.05 11.91 4.14
N HIS A 23 15.26 13.24 4.28
CA HIS A 23 15.66 13.90 5.53
C HIS A 23 14.58 14.87 6.02
N PHE A 24 14.52 15.04 7.33
CA PHE A 24 13.79 16.12 7.99
C PHE A 24 14.74 16.82 8.96
N GLY A 25 15.33 17.92 8.50
CA GLY A 25 16.44 18.55 9.23
C GLY A 25 17.59 17.54 9.46
N PRO A 26 18.03 17.30 10.71
CA PRO A 26 19.10 16.36 11.01
C PRO A 26 18.65 14.88 10.99
N VAL A 27 17.34 14.62 10.89
CA VAL A 27 16.81 13.25 10.98
C VAL A 27 16.71 12.64 9.59
N GLN A 28 17.48 11.58 9.35
CA GLN A 28 17.35 10.77 8.14
C GLN A 28 16.25 9.73 8.32
N ALA A 29 15.15 9.91 7.60
CA ALA A 29 13.97 9.09 7.71
C ALA A 29 13.96 7.91 6.73
N LEU A 30 14.59 8.07 5.56
CA LEU A 30 14.80 7.00 4.56
C LEU A 30 16.25 7.06 4.08
N THR A 31 16.87 5.89 3.90
CA THR A 31 18.25 5.75 3.43
C THR A 31 18.34 4.68 2.36
N GLN A 32 18.65 5.08 1.12
CA GLN A 32 18.91 4.19 -0.02
C GLN A 32 17.81 3.12 -0.18
N VAL A 33 16.53 3.53 -0.11
CA VAL A 33 15.40 2.61 -0.18
C VAL A 33 15.13 2.20 -1.62
N ASP A 34 15.13 0.90 -1.87
CA ASP A 34 14.68 0.27 -3.11
C ASP A 34 13.37 -0.47 -2.86
N LEU A 35 12.38 -0.30 -3.76
CA LEU A 35 11.08 -0.97 -3.68
C LEU A 35 10.53 -1.23 -5.07
N ASP A 36 9.98 -2.43 -5.29
CA ASP A 36 9.29 -2.82 -6.50
C ASP A 36 7.84 -3.20 -6.21
N LEU A 37 6.89 -2.58 -6.94
CA LEU A 37 5.47 -2.90 -6.87
C LEU A 37 4.97 -3.40 -8.23
N TYR A 38 4.34 -4.57 -8.23
CA TYR A 38 3.96 -5.27 -9.46
C TYR A 38 2.46 -5.20 -9.71
N PRO A 39 2.02 -5.09 -10.98
CA PRO A 39 0.60 -5.18 -11.33
C PRO A 39 0.05 -6.57 -10.96
N GLY A 40 -1.18 -6.62 -10.43
CA GLY A 40 -1.82 -7.85 -10.03
C GLY A 40 -1.16 -8.55 -8.84
N GLN A 41 -0.43 -7.82 -8.00
CA GLN A 41 0.18 -8.34 -6.79
C GLN A 41 -0.07 -7.41 -5.59
N ILE A 42 -0.18 -8.02 -4.42
CA ILE A 42 -0.21 -7.34 -3.12
C ILE A 42 1.19 -7.40 -2.52
N THR A 43 1.84 -6.25 -2.37
CA THR A 43 3.10 -6.12 -1.63
C THR A 43 2.80 -5.59 -0.24
N ALA A 44 3.05 -6.38 0.80
CA ALA A 44 2.94 -5.92 2.17
C ALA A 44 4.23 -5.21 2.59
N LEU A 45 4.10 -3.94 3.01
CA LEU A 45 5.18 -3.14 3.58
C LEU A 45 5.13 -3.28 5.11
N CYS A 46 6.05 -4.05 5.66
CA CYS A 46 6.18 -4.34 7.08
C CYS A 46 7.31 -3.53 7.72
N GLY A 47 7.25 -3.36 9.04
CA GLY A 47 8.27 -2.67 9.81
C GLY A 47 7.70 -2.17 11.12
N ASP A 48 8.55 -1.87 12.08
CA ASP A 48 8.15 -1.36 13.38
C ASP A 48 7.65 0.11 13.29
N ASN A 49 7.07 0.61 14.37
CA ASN A 49 6.70 2.02 14.47
C ASN A 49 7.96 2.89 14.37
N GLY A 50 7.87 3.93 13.54
CA GLY A 50 9.04 4.78 13.25
C GLY A 50 10.03 4.21 12.23
N ALA A 51 9.84 3.02 11.68
CA ALA A 51 10.74 2.40 10.69
C ALA A 51 10.87 3.16 9.35
N GLY A 52 9.98 4.13 9.06
CA GLY A 52 10.00 4.91 7.82
C GLY A 52 8.86 4.58 6.84
N LYS A 53 7.98 3.61 7.14
CA LYS A 53 6.88 3.18 6.25
C LYS A 53 6.00 4.34 5.79
N SER A 54 5.48 5.13 6.73
CA SER A 54 4.60 6.28 6.42
C SER A 54 5.35 7.40 5.69
N VAL A 55 6.66 7.55 5.89
CA VAL A 55 7.47 8.51 5.14
C VAL A 55 7.60 8.06 3.69
N LEU A 56 7.91 6.79 3.44
CA LEU A 56 8.00 6.22 2.10
C LEU A 56 6.66 6.35 1.36
N THR A 57 5.56 5.99 2.02
CA THR A 57 4.20 6.14 1.46
C THR A 57 3.90 7.59 1.08
N LYS A 58 4.24 8.55 1.95
CA LYS A 58 4.03 9.98 1.68
C LYS A 58 4.93 10.51 0.57
N CYS A 59 6.14 9.97 0.40
CA CYS A 59 6.99 10.28 -0.76
C CYS A 59 6.37 9.76 -2.07
N ILE A 60 5.88 8.52 -2.10
CA ILE A 60 5.22 7.94 -3.27
C ILE A 60 3.92 8.69 -3.59
N ALA A 61 3.18 9.13 -2.57
CA ALA A 61 1.95 9.92 -2.72
C ALA A 61 2.20 11.39 -3.10
N GLY A 62 3.46 11.85 -3.18
CA GLY A 62 3.81 13.23 -3.52
C GLY A 62 3.52 14.25 -2.43
N ILE A 63 3.36 13.83 -1.17
CA ILE A 63 3.24 14.73 -0.01
C ILE A 63 4.63 15.23 0.40
N TYR A 64 5.63 14.37 0.33
CA TYR A 64 7.03 14.72 0.55
C TYR A 64 7.82 14.47 -0.74
N GLU A 65 8.60 15.45 -1.17
CA GLU A 65 9.61 15.27 -2.21
C GLU A 65 10.77 14.45 -1.66
N ILE A 66 11.31 13.51 -2.45
CA ILE A 66 12.54 12.77 -2.10
C ILE A 66 13.75 13.68 -2.26
N ASP A 67 14.77 13.48 -1.42
CA ASP A 67 16.00 14.31 -1.46
C ASP A 67 17.01 13.74 -2.47
N HIS A 68 17.09 12.40 -2.56
CA HIS A 68 17.91 11.68 -3.54
C HIS A 68 17.17 10.42 -4.01
N GLY A 69 17.68 9.83 -5.10
CA GLY A 69 17.10 8.65 -5.70
C GLY A 69 16.15 8.95 -6.85
N GLN A 70 15.45 7.93 -7.33
CA GLN A 70 14.58 8.05 -8.50
C GLN A 70 13.37 7.12 -8.39
N PHE A 71 12.20 7.65 -8.78
CA PHE A 71 11.00 6.86 -9.03
C PHE A 71 10.86 6.53 -10.51
N PHE A 72 10.37 5.33 -10.80
CA PHE A 72 10.03 4.88 -12.15
C PHE A 72 8.58 4.40 -12.17
N TRP A 73 7.87 4.76 -13.21
CA TRP A 73 6.51 4.35 -13.50
C TRP A 73 6.46 3.65 -14.85
N GLU A 74 6.04 2.37 -14.86
CA GLU A 74 6.01 1.56 -16.09
C GLU A 74 7.34 1.66 -16.88
N GLY A 75 8.47 1.56 -16.17
CA GLY A 75 9.83 1.63 -16.70
C GLY A 75 10.37 3.02 -16.98
N GLN A 76 9.55 4.08 -16.97
CA GLN A 76 9.97 5.45 -17.25
C GLN A 76 10.28 6.22 -15.95
N PRO A 77 11.36 7.01 -15.91
CA PRO A 77 11.65 7.85 -14.76
C PRO A 77 10.57 8.92 -14.59
N VAL A 78 10.10 9.11 -13.35
CA VAL A 78 9.06 10.09 -13.03
C VAL A 78 9.45 10.92 -11.82
N HIS A 79 8.95 12.16 -11.78
CA HIS A 79 9.06 13.04 -10.62
C HIS A 79 7.69 13.22 -9.99
N VAL A 80 7.56 12.82 -8.72
CA VAL A 80 6.32 12.96 -7.94
C VAL A 80 6.58 13.99 -6.85
N ARG A 81 6.17 15.23 -7.08
CA ARG A 81 6.36 16.36 -6.16
C ARG A 81 5.09 16.77 -5.44
N THR A 82 3.96 16.46 -6.04
CA THR A 82 2.64 16.80 -5.50
C THR A 82 1.70 15.62 -5.56
N PRO A 83 0.64 15.58 -4.71
CA PRO A 83 -0.40 14.56 -4.81
C PRO A 83 -1.10 14.52 -6.18
N ARG A 84 -1.12 15.64 -6.90
CA ARG A 84 -1.66 15.69 -8.27
C ARG A 84 -0.80 14.91 -9.25
N ASP A 85 0.52 14.91 -9.07
CA ASP A 85 1.43 14.13 -9.92
C ASP A 85 1.22 12.63 -9.70
N ALA A 86 1.10 12.20 -8.44
CA ALA A 86 0.77 10.83 -8.07
C ALA A 86 -0.58 10.41 -8.69
N ALA A 87 -1.63 11.23 -8.53
CA ALA A 87 -2.95 10.96 -9.09
C ALA A 87 -2.96 10.86 -10.63
N ARG A 88 -2.16 11.68 -11.34
CA ARG A 88 -2.02 11.58 -12.81
C ARG A 88 -1.42 10.26 -13.27
N LEU A 89 -0.53 9.68 -12.47
CA LEU A 89 0.02 8.35 -12.72
C LEU A 89 -0.97 7.23 -12.36
N GLY A 90 -2.06 7.55 -11.66
CA GLY A 90 -3.01 6.56 -11.14
C GLY A 90 -2.56 5.95 -9.81
N ILE A 91 -1.77 6.68 -9.02
CA ILE A 91 -1.39 6.32 -7.66
C ILE A 91 -2.39 6.95 -6.69
N GLU A 92 -3.10 6.13 -5.95
CA GLU A 92 -4.07 6.59 -4.94
C GLU A 92 -3.72 5.98 -3.57
N THR A 93 -3.97 6.76 -2.52
CA THR A 93 -3.64 6.36 -1.14
C THR A 93 -4.89 6.40 -0.28
N VAL A 94 -5.14 5.30 0.44
CA VAL A 94 -6.12 5.24 1.53
C VAL A 94 -5.34 5.28 2.83
N TYR A 95 -5.42 6.39 3.53
CA TYR A 95 -4.74 6.60 4.80
C TYR A 95 -5.51 5.94 5.95
N GLN A 96 -4.85 5.72 7.07
CA GLN A 96 -5.46 5.20 8.30
C GLN A 96 -6.64 6.09 8.76
N ASP A 97 -6.50 7.42 8.68
CA ASP A 97 -7.63 8.33 8.72
C ASP A 97 -8.23 8.37 7.30
N LEU A 98 -9.40 7.74 7.14
CA LEU A 98 -10.02 7.47 5.84
C LEU A 98 -10.37 8.72 5.03
N ALA A 99 -10.20 9.90 5.59
CA ALA A 99 -10.54 11.19 4.99
C ALA A 99 -11.98 11.20 4.41
N LEU A 100 -12.92 10.66 5.17
CA LEU A 100 -14.34 10.68 4.88
C LEU A 100 -15.05 11.71 5.79
N ALA A 101 -15.89 12.52 5.20
CA ALA A 101 -16.72 13.49 5.92
C ALA A 101 -17.98 12.78 6.47
N ASP A 102 -18.09 12.69 7.77
CA ASP A 102 -19.14 11.94 8.46
C ASP A 102 -20.56 12.45 8.15
N ASN A 103 -20.70 13.77 7.93
CA ASN A 103 -21.97 14.45 7.65
C ASN A 103 -22.42 14.35 6.19
N LEU A 104 -21.58 13.85 5.30
CA LEU A 104 -21.91 13.67 3.88
C LEU A 104 -22.34 12.22 3.61
N ASP A 105 -23.12 12.03 2.56
CA ASP A 105 -23.46 10.70 2.06
C ASP A 105 -22.27 10.04 1.32
N ILE A 106 -22.42 8.78 0.94
CA ILE A 106 -21.36 8.00 0.27
C ILE A 106 -21.05 8.62 -1.08
N VAL A 107 -22.03 9.03 -1.88
CA VAL A 107 -21.83 9.63 -3.21
C VAL A 107 -21.05 10.92 -3.08
N GLN A 108 -21.46 11.80 -2.18
CA GLN A 108 -20.77 13.06 -1.91
C GLN A 108 -19.33 12.83 -1.47
N ASN A 109 -19.09 11.86 -0.58
CA ASN A 109 -17.74 11.51 -0.15
C ASN A 109 -16.87 10.96 -1.29
N MET A 110 -17.41 10.11 -2.15
CA MET A 110 -16.66 9.53 -3.27
C MET A 110 -16.25 10.59 -4.30
N PHE A 111 -17.03 11.65 -4.45
CA PHE A 111 -16.76 12.72 -5.41
C PHE A 111 -16.19 14.00 -4.77
N LEU A 112 -15.99 14.05 -3.48
CA LEU A 112 -15.50 15.24 -2.77
C LEU A 112 -14.21 15.79 -3.38
N GLY A 113 -14.27 17.03 -3.88
CA GLY A 113 -13.17 17.71 -4.58
C GLY A 113 -12.97 17.27 -6.05
N ARG A 114 -13.84 16.38 -6.57
CA ARG A 114 -13.85 15.91 -7.96
C ARG A 114 -15.29 15.81 -8.48
N GLU A 115 -16.16 16.72 -8.04
CA GLU A 115 -17.58 16.75 -8.36
C GLU A 115 -17.80 16.90 -9.88
N ARG A 116 -18.78 16.16 -10.42
CA ARG A 116 -19.19 16.29 -11.82
C ARG A 116 -20.19 17.42 -11.98
N LEU A 117 -19.88 18.33 -12.88
CA LEU A 117 -20.74 19.48 -13.17
C LEU A 117 -21.33 19.37 -14.57
N ARG A 118 -22.59 19.80 -14.70
CA ARG A 118 -23.26 20.01 -15.99
C ARG A 118 -23.89 21.41 -15.97
N ASN A 119 -23.46 22.26 -16.91
CA ASN A 119 -23.92 23.67 -16.98
C ASN A 119 -23.74 24.46 -15.66
N GLY A 120 -22.67 24.16 -14.89
CA GLY A 120 -22.39 24.83 -13.61
C GLY A 120 -23.10 24.24 -12.40
N PHE A 121 -23.98 23.25 -12.55
CA PHE A 121 -24.70 22.57 -11.47
C PHE A 121 -24.13 21.17 -11.24
N LEU A 122 -24.24 20.66 -10.01
CA LEU A 122 -23.87 19.27 -9.68
C LEU A 122 -24.72 18.31 -10.50
N TYR A 123 -24.03 17.37 -11.17
CA TYR A 123 -24.71 16.32 -11.94
C TYR A 123 -24.81 15.04 -11.10
N GLU A 124 -25.72 15.07 -10.12
CA GLU A 124 -25.86 14.05 -9.08
C GLU A 124 -26.18 12.66 -9.65
N ASP A 125 -27.10 12.56 -10.62
CA ASP A 125 -27.47 11.28 -11.23
C ASP A 125 -26.28 10.51 -11.84
N ASP A 126 -25.32 11.23 -12.40
CA ASP A 126 -24.14 10.64 -13.00
C ASP A 126 -23.12 10.21 -11.94
N MET A 127 -22.98 11.02 -10.88
CA MET A 127 -22.15 10.68 -9.73
C MET A 127 -22.71 9.45 -9.01
N GLU A 128 -24.03 9.37 -8.83
CA GLU A 128 -24.73 8.25 -8.20
C GLU A 128 -24.55 6.95 -8.96
N ARG A 129 -24.73 6.98 -10.28
CA ARG A 129 -24.49 5.83 -11.16
C ARG A 129 -23.04 5.36 -11.10
N ALA A 130 -22.08 6.28 -11.12
CA ALA A 130 -20.67 5.94 -11.08
C ALA A 130 -20.26 5.36 -9.70
N ALA A 131 -20.76 5.94 -8.60
CA ALA A 131 -20.54 5.40 -7.26
C ALA A 131 -21.13 4.00 -7.11
N SER A 132 -22.41 3.81 -7.51
CA SER A 132 -23.08 2.51 -7.47
C SER A 132 -22.33 1.45 -8.26
N LYS A 133 -21.90 1.81 -9.49
CA LYS A 133 -21.11 0.90 -10.33
C LYS A 133 -19.81 0.50 -9.66
N THR A 134 -19.06 1.46 -9.11
CA THR A 134 -17.78 1.19 -8.44
C THR A 134 -17.95 0.26 -7.25
N LEU A 135 -18.95 0.52 -6.39
CA LEU A 135 -19.27 -0.34 -5.24
C LEU A 135 -19.69 -1.75 -5.67
N ALA A 136 -20.53 -1.87 -6.71
CA ALA A 136 -20.95 -3.15 -7.26
C ALA A 136 -19.78 -3.93 -7.87
N ASP A 137 -18.92 -3.26 -8.65
CA ASP A 137 -17.72 -3.84 -9.25
C ASP A 137 -16.75 -4.39 -8.20
N LEU A 138 -16.68 -3.73 -7.04
CA LEU A 138 -15.89 -4.18 -5.89
C LEU A 138 -16.64 -5.16 -4.98
N ARG A 139 -17.88 -5.51 -5.32
CA ARG A 139 -18.77 -6.37 -4.52
C ARG A 139 -18.92 -5.86 -3.08
N VAL A 140 -19.02 -4.56 -2.89
CA VAL A 140 -19.33 -3.94 -1.60
C VAL A 140 -20.84 -3.98 -1.40
N THR A 141 -21.33 -5.11 -0.86
CA THR A 141 -22.78 -5.38 -0.68
C THR A 141 -23.30 -4.99 0.70
N THR A 142 -22.41 -4.54 1.60
CA THR A 142 -22.76 -4.26 2.99
C THR A 142 -23.39 -2.88 3.20
N VAL A 143 -23.37 -2.03 2.18
CA VAL A 143 -23.96 -0.70 2.15
C VAL A 143 -25.41 -0.84 1.71
N ARG A 144 -26.37 -0.35 2.54
CA ARG A 144 -27.81 -0.46 2.26
C ARG A 144 -28.29 0.57 1.22
N SER A 145 -27.73 1.76 1.27
CA SER A 145 -28.03 2.86 0.35
C SER A 145 -26.79 3.71 0.16
N ILE A 146 -26.52 4.11 -1.08
CA ILE A 146 -25.41 5.03 -1.38
C ILE A 146 -25.67 6.47 -0.92
N ARG A 147 -26.93 6.77 -0.54
CA ARG A 147 -27.35 8.07 0.03
C ARG A 147 -27.34 8.07 1.56
N GLN A 148 -26.93 6.98 2.22
CA GLN A 148 -26.75 7.01 3.66
C GLN A 148 -25.50 7.79 4.06
N THR A 149 -25.57 8.50 5.18
CA THR A 149 -24.44 9.27 5.72
C THR A 149 -23.32 8.35 6.18
N VAL A 150 -22.08 8.77 5.99
CA VAL A 150 -20.89 8.02 6.41
C VAL A 150 -20.88 7.81 7.93
N ALA A 151 -21.40 8.74 8.72
CA ALA A 151 -21.57 8.59 10.16
C ALA A 151 -22.30 7.29 10.58
N SER A 152 -23.25 6.83 9.75
CA SER A 152 -24.07 5.63 10.03
C SER A 152 -23.38 4.31 9.67
N LEU A 153 -22.20 4.34 9.04
CA LEU A 153 -21.46 3.18 8.59
C LEU A 153 -20.64 2.54 9.71
N SER A 154 -20.54 1.21 9.71
CA SER A 154 -19.56 0.51 10.52
C SER A 154 -18.11 0.78 10.02
N GLY A 155 -17.10 0.54 10.86
CA GLY A 155 -15.69 0.73 10.48
C GLY A 155 -15.31 0.01 9.18
N GLY A 156 -15.69 -1.26 9.01
CA GLY A 156 -15.42 -2.01 7.77
C GLY A 156 -16.18 -1.47 6.54
N GLN A 157 -17.38 -0.91 6.73
CA GLN A 157 -18.11 -0.25 5.65
C GLN A 157 -17.43 1.07 5.25
N ARG A 158 -17.02 1.88 6.24
CA ARG A 158 -16.24 3.11 5.98
C ARG A 158 -14.96 2.79 5.22
N GLN A 159 -14.22 1.76 5.64
CA GLN A 159 -13.02 1.30 4.95
C GLN A 159 -13.31 0.91 3.50
N SER A 160 -14.39 0.15 3.28
CA SER A 160 -14.79 -0.26 1.93
C SER A 160 -15.15 0.93 1.04
N VAL A 161 -15.82 1.94 1.57
CA VAL A 161 -16.15 3.19 0.85
C VAL A 161 -14.87 3.99 0.53
N ALA A 162 -13.92 4.10 1.48
CA ALA A 162 -12.66 4.79 1.24
C ALA A 162 -11.82 4.11 0.15
N VAL A 163 -11.77 2.77 0.14
CA VAL A 163 -11.12 2.01 -0.93
C VAL A 163 -11.85 2.20 -2.26
N ALA A 164 -13.19 2.16 -2.28
CA ALA A 164 -13.98 2.40 -3.48
C ALA A 164 -13.73 3.81 -4.05
N LYS A 165 -13.68 4.83 -3.20
CA LYS A 165 -13.31 6.20 -3.57
C LYS A 165 -11.94 6.25 -4.26
N ALA A 166 -10.93 5.57 -3.70
CA ALA A 166 -9.59 5.54 -4.27
C ALA A 166 -9.55 4.91 -5.66
N VAL A 167 -10.26 3.80 -5.90
CA VAL A 167 -10.19 3.08 -7.18
C VAL A 167 -11.12 3.60 -8.27
N MET A 168 -12.06 4.48 -7.93
CA MET A 168 -13.01 5.04 -8.88
C MET A 168 -12.34 5.88 -9.99
N TRP A 169 -11.14 6.39 -9.75
CA TRP A 169 -10.43 7.35 -10.60
C TRP A 169 -9.37 6.71 -11.50
N ASN A 170 -9.64 5.50 -12.00
CA ASN A 170 -8.73 4.75 -12.89
C ASN A 170 -7.36 4.48 -12.27
N SER A 171 -7.38 4.10 -11.00
CA SER A 171 -6.17 3.79 -10.24
C SER A 171 -5.46 2.58 -10.82
N LYS A 172 -4.14 2.62 -10.83
CA LYS A 172 -3.26 1.54 -11.24
C LYS A 172 -2.42 1.00 -10.08
N LEU A 173 -2.15 1.86 -9.08
CA LEU A 173 -1.52 1.54 -7.81
C LEU A 173 -2.37 2.08 -6.68
N VAL A 174 -2.71 1.23 -5.73
CA VAL A 174 -3.43 1.61 -4.50
C VAL A 174 -2.56 1.29 -3.29
N MET A 175 -2.31 2.31 -2.49
CA MET A 175 -1.61 2.18 -1.22
C MET A 175 -2.62 2.23 -0.08
N LEU A 176 -2.59 1.25 0.81
CA LEU A 176 -3.51 1.10 1.94
C LEU A 176 -2.70 1.15 3.24
N ASP A 177 -2.90 2.20 4.02
CA ASP A 177 -2.18 2.40 5.29
C ASP A 177 -3.02 1.83 6.44
N GLU A 178 -2.56 0.71 7.02
CA GLU A 178 -3.19 -0.01 8.13
C GLU A 178 -4.70 -0.29 7.90
N PRO A 179 -5.10 -0.92 6.77
CA PRO A 179 -6.49 -0.99 6.36
C PRO A 179 -7.40 -1.81 7.28
N THR A 180 -6.83 -2.61 8.17
CA THR A 180 -7.53 -3.49 9.11
C THR A 180 -7.42 -3.04 10.56
N ALA A 181 -6.73 -1.91 10.82
CA ALA A 181 -6.55 -1.39 12.17
C ALA A 181 -7.89 -1.10 12.84
N ALA A 182 -8.00 -1.49 14.11
CA ALA A 182 -9.19 -1.30 14.96
C ALA A 182 -10.50 -1.94 14.42
N LEU A 183 -10.40 -2.91 13.50
CA LEU A 183 -11.54 -3.67 12.98
C LEU A 183 -11.71 -5.00 13.72
N GLY A 184 -12.95 -5.44 13.90
CA GLY A 184 -13.27 -6.79 14.38
C GLY A 184 -13.02 -7.85 13.30
N VAL A 185 -12.93 -9.12 13.69
CA VAL A 185 -12.55 -10.25 12.82
C VAL A 185 -13.36 -10.32 11.51
N VAL A 186 -14.69 -10.15 11.60
CA VAL A 186 -15.56 -10.19 10.41
C VAL A 186 -15.27 -9.01 9.46
N GLN A 187 -15.05 -7.83 10.02
CA GLN A 187 -14.76 -6.62 9.24
C GLN A 187 -13.37 -6.70 8.59
N THR A 188 -12.36 -7.21 9.31
CA THR A 188 -11.01 -7.48 8.79
C THR A 188 -11.09 -8.39 7.57
N LYS A 189 -11.80 -9.53 7.67
CA LYS A 189 -11.97 -10.44 6.54
C LYS A 189 -12.59 -9.76 5.32
N MET A 190 -13.63 -8.93 5.52
CA MET A 190 -14.26 -8.19 4.42
C MET A 190 -13.28 -7.23 3.72
N VAL A 191 -12.43 -6.55 4.49
CA VAL A 191 -11.42 -5.63 3.95
C VAL A 191 -10.32 -6.40 3.22
N LEU A 192 -9.83 -7.51 3.77
CA LEU A 192 -8.82 -8.36 3.11
C LEU A 192 -9.37 -8.98 1.80
N ASP A 193 -10.64 -9.40 1.78
CA ASP A 193 -11.29 -9.85 0.55
C ASP A 193 -11.41 -8.72 -0.49
N LEU A 194 -11.62 -7.48 -0.06
CA LEU A 194 -11.62 -6.32 -0.95
C LEU A 194 -10.20 -6.07 -1.52
N VAL A 195 -9.16 -6.17 -0.70
CA VAL A 195 -7.75 -6.04 -1.12
C VAL A 195 -7.41 -7.10 -2.19
N ARG A 196 -7.84 -8.37 -2.01
CA ARG A 196 -7.67 -9.42 -3.02
C ARG A 196 -8.36 -9.07 -4.34
N ARG A 197 -9.59 -8.51 -4.29
CA ARG A 197 -10.31 -8.08 -5.51
C ARG A 197 -9.58 -6.97 -6.26
N LEU A 198 -8.91 -6.04 -5.57
CA LEU A 198 -8.07 -5.02 -6.24
C LEU A 198 -6.94 -5.68 -7.02
N ARG A 199 -6.22 -6.62 -6.39
CA ARG A 199 -5.17 -7.42 -7.04
C ARG A 199 -5.72 -8.18 -8.26
N ASP A 200 -6.85 -8.88 -8.11
CA ASP A 200 -7.45 -9.70 -9.16
C ASP A 200 -7.91 -8.86 -10.36
N ARG A 201 -8.13 -7.56 -10.17
CA ARG A 201 -8.39 -6.58 -11.23
C ARG A 201 -7.11 -6.05 -11.90
N GLY A 202 -5.94 -6.56 -11.53
CA GLY A 202 -4.65 -6.18 -12.10
C GLY A 202 -4.04 -4.92 -11.51
N LEU A 203 -4.57 -4.38 -10.39
CA LEU A 203 -3.95 -3.26 -9.72
C LEU A 203 -2.68 -3.72 -9.00
N ALA A 204 -1.68 -2.86 -8.94
CA ALA A 204 -0.62 -2.99 -7.96
C ALA A 204 -1.18 -2.54 -6.60
N VAL A 205 -1.00 -3.32 -5.55
CA VAL A 205 -1.47 -2.97 -4.20
C VAL A 205 -0.30 -2.97 -3.24
N MET A 206 -0.08 -1.85 -2.54
CA MET A 206 0.84 -1.78 -1.41
C MET A 206 0.02 -1.69 -0.13
N MET A 207 0.12 -2.69 0.73
CA MET A 207 -0.57 -2.74 2.01
C MET A 207 0.44 -2.56 3.14
N ILE A 208 0.33 -1.46 3.87
CA ILE A 208 1.12 -1.25 5.08
C ILE A 208 0.38 -1.91 6.23
N SER A 209 1.04 -2.83 6.93
CA SER A 209 0.47 -3.45 8.13
C SER A 209 1.57 -3.94 9.07
N HIS A 210 1.30 -3.84 10.36
CA HIS A 210 2.08 -4.47 11.43
C HIS A 210 1.45 -5.81 11.88
N ASN A 211 0.22 -6.12 11.42
CA ASN A 211 -0.45 -7.39 11.73
C ASN A 211 -0.01 -8.48 10.74
N LEU A 212 0.93 -9.30 11.15
CA LEU A 212 1.46 -10.37 10.31
C LEU A 212 0.42 -11.45 9.94
N ASN A 213 -0.68 -11.61 10.70
CA ASN A 213 -1.74 -12.52 10.29
C ASN A 213 -2.38 -12.04 8.98
N ASP A 214 -2.73 -10.76 8.91
CA ASP A 214 -3.33 -10.16 7.72
C ASP A 214 -2.35 -10.16 6.56
N VAL A 215 -1.05 -9.88 6.83
CA VAL A 215 0.02 -9.90 5.83
C VAL A 215 0.12 -11.28 5.18
N PHE A 216 0.31 -12.33 5.98
CA PHE A 216 0.47 -13.70 5.45
C PHE A 216 -0.83 -14.27 4.86
N GLU A 217 -1.98 -13.66 5.15
CA GLU A 217 -3.25 -14.07 4.56
C GLU A 217 -3.41 -13.58 3.11
N VAL A 218 -2.90 -12.37 2.77
CA VAL A 218 -3.21 -11.75 1.47
C VAL A 218 -2.01 -11.38 0.62
N ALA A 219 -0.81 -11.22 1.19
CA ALA A 219 0.33 -10.71 0.46
C ALA A 219 0.92 -11.75 -0.51
N ASP A 220 1.20 -11.30 -1.73
CA ASP A 220 1.99 -12.04 -2.71
C ASP A 220 3.49 -11.79 -2.48
N ARG A 221 3.83 -10.60 -1.99
CA ARG A 221 5.21 -10.17 -1.68
C ARG A 221 5.25 -9.45 -0.33
N ILE A 222 6.40 -9.54 0.33
CA ILE A 222 6.69 -8.83 1.57
C ILE A 222 7.93 -7.96 1.36
N ALA A 223 7.87 -6.72 1.83
CA ALA A 223 8.97 -5.79 1.91
C ALA A 223 9.08 -5.31 3.37
N VAL A 224 10.28 -5.38 3.95
CA VAL A 224 10.49 -5.02 5.36
C VAL A 224 11.40 -3.82 5.46
N VAL A 225 10.92 -2.78 6.14
CA VAL A 225 11.66 -1.57 6.44
C VAL A 225 12.09 -1.56 7.91
N HIS A 226 13.36 -1.31 8.15
CA HIS A 226 13.93 -1.15 9.49
C HIS A 226 14.83 0.09 9.52
N LEU A 227 14.57 1.01 10.46
CA LEU A 227 15.32 2.26 10.65
C LEU A 227 15.61 3.02 9.32
N GLY A 228 14.57 3.21 8.51
CA GLY A 228 14.64 3.92 7.24
C GLY A 228 15.31 3.18 6.09
N ARG A 229 15.63 1.88 6.24
CA ARG A 229 16.27 1.07 5.21
C ARG A 229 15.38 -0.10 4.80
N MET A 230 15.37 -0.44 3.51
CA MET A 230 14.80 -1.71 3.07
C MET A 230 15.78 -2.84 3.43
N VAL A 231 15.39 -3.71 4.37
CA VAL A 231 16.26 -4.79 4.87
C VAL A 231 15.97 -6.13 4.24
N ALA A 232 14.74 -6.34 3.78
CA ALA A 232 14.37 -7.55 3.03
C ALA A 232 13.19 -7.26 2.10
N GLN A 233 13.17 -7.88 0.92
CA GLN A 233 12.00 -7.92 0.04
C GLN A 233 12.04 -9.19 -0.83
N GLY A 234 10.86 -9.77 -1.07
CA GLY A 234 10.72 -11.00 -1.84
C GLY A 234 9.29 -11.52 -1.89
N ARG A 235 9.09 -12.73 -2.42
CA ARG A 235 7.78 -13.41 -2.39
C ARG A 235 7.39 -13.74 -0.96
N ALA A 236 6.10 -13.65 -0.63
CA ALA A 236 5.62 -13.99 0.70
C ALA A 236 5.97 -15.44 1.11
N SER A 237 6.02 -16.36 0.14
CA SER A 237 6.41 -17.76 0.35
C SER A 237 7.86 -17.96 0.80
N SER A 238 8.75 -16.97 0.56
CA SER A 238 10.14 -17.00 0.98
C SER A 238 10.37 -16.56 2.42
N PHE A 239 9.30 -16.13 3.10
CA PHE A 239 9.32 -15.67 4.48
C PHE A 239 8.50 -16.59 5.37
N ASP A 240 8.93 -16.72 6.62
CA ASP A 240 8.09 -17.15 7.73
C ASP A 240 7.86 -15.98 8.71
N ARG A 241 6.93 -16.17 9.63
CA ARG A 241 6.58 -15.10 10.57
C ARG A 241 7.76 -14.65 11.42
N GLN A 242 8.58 -15.61 11.86
CA GLN A 242 9.74 -15.32 12.69
C GLN A 242 10.77 -14.49 11.94
N SER A 243 11.08 -14.85 10.70
CA SER A 243 12.04 -14.08 9.88
C SER A 243 11.57 -12.65 9.63
N VAL A 244 10.25 -12.42 9.40
CA VAL A 244 9.71 -11.06 9.24
C VAL A 244 9.87 -10.27 10.54
N VAL A 245 9.55 -10.87 11.70
CA VAL A 245 9.74 -10.23 13.02
C VAL A 245 11.22 -9.89 13.25
N ASP A 246 12.12 -10.83 12.96
CA ASP A 246 13.57 -10.61 13.11
C ASP A 246 14.03 -9.42 12.24
N TYR A 247 13.64 -9.37 10.96
CA TYR A 247 13.93 -8.23 10.08
C TYR A 247 13.34 -6.92 10.59
N MET A 248 12.11 -6.94 11.11
CA MET A 248 11.47 -5.73 11.66
C MET A 248 12.20 -5.18 12.89
N THR A 249 12.71 -6.05 13.75
CA THR A 249 13.29 -5.68 15.07
C THR A 249 14.80 -5.46 15.03
N THR A 250 15.52 -6.28 14.26
CA THR A 250 17.00 -6.27 14.25
C THR A 250 17.60 -5.85 12.92
N GLY A 251 16.79 -5.77 11.85
CA GLY A 251 17.27 -5.52 10.50
C GLY A 251 17.94 -6.72 9.82
N ALA A 252 17.98 -7.90 10.47
CA ALA A 252 18.59 -9.12 9.95
C ALA A 252 17.78 -10.36 10.35
N SER A 253 17.82 -11.43 9.55
CA SER A 253 17.22 -12.71 9.93
C SER A 253 18.23 -13.61 10.64
N SER A 254 17.79 -14.26 11.74
CA SER A 254 18.59 -15.25 12.47
C SER A 254 19.03 -16.45 11.60
N ARG A 255 18.28 -16.76 10.52
CA ARG A 255 18.64 -17.81 9.56
C ARG A 255 19.80 -17.46 8.64
N SER A 256 19.99 -16.18 8.33
CA SER A 256 21.14 -15.72 7.50
C SER A 256 22.49 -15.98 8.20
N GLY A 257 22.51 -16.01 9.54
CA GLY A 257 23.70 -16.34 10.33
C GLY A 257 24.03 -17.84 10.37
N GLN A 258 23.05 -18.73 10.20
CA GLN A 258 23.28 -20.17 10.24
C GLN A 258 23.84 -20.72 8.92
N GLN A 259 23.47 -20.16 7.77
CA GLN A 259 24.07 -20.54 6.48
C GLN A 259 25.53 -20.07 6.36
N ALA A 260 25.88 -18.89 6.84
CA ALA A 260 27.26 -18.40 6.83
C ALA A 260 28.19 -19.22 7.75
N ASN A 261 27.67 -19.81 8.84
CA ASN A 261 28.43 -20.68 9.73
C ASN A 261 28.54 -22.13 9.20
N ALA A 262 27.61 -22.59 8.35
CA ALA A 262 27.68 -23.93 7.75
C ALA A 262 28.73 -24.01 6.64
N ASP A 263 28.87 -22.95 5.84
CA ASP A 263 29.86 -22.88 4.76
C ASP A 263 31.29 -22.61 5.28
N GLY A 264 31.42 -22.02 6.47
CA GLY A 264 32.72 -21.79 7.13
C GLY A 264 33.33 -23.03 7.83
N ALA A 265 32.52 -24.06 8.11
CA ALA A 265 32.97 -25.24 8.84
C ALA A 265 33.56 -26.37 7.96
N THR A 266 33.49 -26.25 6.63
CA THR A 266 33.97 -27.29 5.69
C THR A 266 35.34 -27.01 5.05
N SER A 267 36.02 -25.92 5.39
CA SER A 267 37.35 -25.57 4.79
C SER A 267 38.54 -25.72 5.75
N GLY A 268 38.43 -26.58 6.75
CA GLY A 268 39.50 -26.78 7.74
C GLY A 268 39.84 -28.27 7.95
N THR A 269 40.26 -28.98 6.89
CA THR A 269 41.03 -30.22 7.07
C THR A 269 41.69 -30.63 5.75
N ARG A 270 42.89 -30.13 5.53
CA ARG A 270 44.00 -30.87 4.85
C ARG A 270 45.30 -30.16 5.11
#